data_fb8b0d5c5a64c60617ba7793ab23287d
#
_entry.id   fb8b0d5c5a64c60617ba7793ab23287d
#
_cell.length_a   1.000
_cell.length_b   1.000
_cell.length_c   1.000
_cell.angle_alpha   90.00
_cell.angle_beta   90.00
_cell.angle_gamma   90.00
#
_symmetry.space_group_name_H-M   'P 1'
#
loop_
_entity.id
_entity.type
_entity.pdbx_description
1 polymer ?
#
loop_
_entity_poly.entity_id
_entity_poly.type
_entity_poly.pdbx_seq_one_letter_code
_entity_poly.pdbx_strand_id
1 'polypeptide(L)'
;MFSPAMNHLLLAVLTAFPVLAFAQTNAPAPSGDAPSIPVERHAAITGQGYFPVAIRLHDGRIAVVMRGGAGHLGLAGRLDMIFSSDEGKTWSKPVVVNDSPIDDRNPALGVAKDGTLVVGFWRTATYDEAGKYSPKLTDKERSTWVTRSKDGGQTWSEPTRIDVSDIELGSPFGRMVTLPDGAMLMAIYGYQVRPAGEKLPGDRNHSYVYRSTDDGQTWKRLSEIGDGKQQLNETALERMPDGRIIAAMRSRAGEVWLSESADSGSTWSATKQLTPVNVHPADLCVLPDGRVLMTVGNRVGPTGVLGMVGDTHGQFDWEKRFALVNDALGRDCGYPSSIALKDGRVLTLYYATRVKNEPAWKAHCGAVIFTPPAR
;
A
#
# COMPACT_ATOMS: atom_id res chain seq x y z
N MET A 1 -51.47 23.95 -65.50
CA MET A 1 -51.06 22.56 -65.39
C MET A 1 -50.34 22.41 -64.05
N PHE A 2 -50.99 21.89 -63.06
CA PHE A 2 -50.50 21.76 -61.69
C PHE A 2 -49.96 20.34 -61.51
N SER A 3 -48.72 20.21 -61.01
CA SER A 3 -48.10 18.96 -60.60
C SER A 3 -48.25 18.82 -59.08
N PRO A 4 -48.63 17.67 -58.51
CA PRO A 4 -48.77 17.52 -57.08
C PRO A 4 -47.49 17.12 -56.38
N ALA A 5 -47.19 17.77 -55.25
CA ALA A 5 -46.09 17.46 -54.35
C ALA A 5 -46.35 16.15 -53.59
N MET A 6 -45.39 15.29 -53.61
CA MET A 6 -45.40 14.01 -52.87
C MET A 6 -44.78 14.20 -51.49
N ASN A 7 -45.59 14.14 -50.44
CA ASN A 7 -45.15 14.17 -49.04
C ASN A 7 -44.54 12.81 -48.65
N HIS A 8 -43.24 12.78 -48.37
CA HIS A 8 -42.58 11.63 -47.72
C HIS A 8 -42.70 11.79 -46.20
N LEU A 9 -43.51 10.95 -45.60
CA LEU A 9 -43.62 10.78 -44.14
C LEU A 9 -42.39 9.98 -43.68
N LEU A 10 -41.42 10.61 -42.99
CA LEU A 10 -40.36 9.91 -42.28
C LEU A 10 -40.92 9.39 -40.96
N LEU A 11 -41.05 8.07 -40.88
CA LEU A 11 -41.36 7.38 -39.63
C LEU A 11 -40.06 7.25 -38.80
N ALA A 12 -39.92 8.04 -37.75
CA ALA A 12 -38.82 7.91 -36.78
C ALA A 12 -39.14 6.74 -35.82
N VAL A 13 -38.43 5.66 -35.97
CA VAL A 13 -38.44 4.55 -35.01
C VAL A 13 -37.58 4.94 -33.83
N LEU A 14 -38.20 5.35 -32.73
CA LEU A 14 -37.54 5.49 -31.44
C LEU A 14 -37.26 4.09 -30.85
N THR A 15 -36.03 3.62 -30.96
CA THR A 15 -35.55 2.48 -30.20
C THR A 15 -35.22 2.96 -28.78
N ALA A 16 -36.11 2.63 -27.84
CA ALA A 16 -35.85 2.81 -26.42
C ALA A 16 -34.79 1.79 -26.00
N PHE A 17 -33.57 2.26 -25.75
CA PHE A 17 -32.56 1.46 -25.02
C PHE A 17 -32.99 1.40 -23.54
N PRO A 18 -33.00 0.21 -22.91
CA PRO A 18 -33.21 0.15 -21.48
C PRO A 18 -32.06 0.83 -20.75
N VAL A 19 -32.34 1.89 -20.02
CA VAL A 19 -31.42 2.47 -19.04
C VAL A 19 -31.26 1.42 -17.96
N LEU A 20 -30.18 0.65 -18.00
CA LEU A 20 -29.75 -0.17 -16.88
C LEU A 20 -29.47 0.80 -15.71
N ALA A 21 -30.38 0.84 -14.76
CA ALA A 21 -30.16 1.48 -13.48
C ALA A 21 -28.98 0.77 -12.81
N PHE A 22 -27.84 1.42 -12.80
CA PHE A 22 -26.74 1.00 -11.96
C PHE A 22 -27.23 1.05 -10.53
N ALA A 23 -27.36 -0.12 -9.90
CA ALA A 23 -27.65 -0.23 -8.49
C ALA A 23 -26.61 0.63 -7.74
N GLN A 24 -27.06 1.60 -6.97
CA GLN A 24 -26.23 2.31 -6.00
C GLN A 24 -25.65 1.22 -5.11
N THR A 25 -24.32 1.01 -5.22
CA THR A 25 -23.60 0.17 -4.27
C THR A 25 -23.69 0.87 -2.93
N ASN A 26 -24.52 0.35 -2.02
CA ASN A 26 -24.61 0.82 -0.66
C ASN A 26 -23.19 0.84 -0.08
N ALA A 27 -22.80 1.96 0.57
CA ALA A 27 -21.54 2.04 1.30
C ALA A 27 -21.46 0.84 2.27
N PRO A 28 -20.28 0.20 2.40
CA PRO A 28 -20.14 -0.94 3.29
C PRO A 28 -20.50 -0.55 4.73
N ALA A 29 -21.10 -1.49 5.46
CA ALA A 29 -21.51 -1.29 6.85
C ALA A 29 -20.33 -0.83 7.72
N PRO A 30 -20.57 -0.05 8.80
CA PRO A 30 -19.52 0.35 9.74
C PRO A 30 -18.72 -0.85 10.23
N SER A 31 -17.46 -0.62 10.59
CA SER A 31 -16.51 -1.69 10.95
C SER A 31 -16.86 -2.51 12.19
N GLY A 32 -17.98 -2.30 12.89
CA GLY A 32 -18.46 -3.11 14.01
C GLY A 32 -17.50 -4.18 14.58
N ASP A 33 -17.80 -4.84 15.63
CA ASP A 33 -16.94 -5.88 16.20
C ASP A 33 -16.72 -7.04 15.22
N ALA A 34 -15.56 -7.09 14.57
CA ALA A 34 -15.16 -8.24 13.78
C ALA A 34 -14.79 -9.41 14.71
N PRO A 35 -15.19 -10.65 14.40
CA PRO A 35 -14.82 -11.80 15.20
C PRO A 35 -13.30 -11.97 15.26
N SER A 36 -12.74 -12.16 16.44
CA SER A 36 -11.32 -12.47 16.61
C SER A 36 -11.05 -13.92 16.24
N ILE A 37 -9.92 -14.17 15.59
CA ILE A 37 -9.40 -15.50 15.35
C ILE A 37 -8.18 -15.76 16.22
N PRO A 38 -7.83 -17.04 16.49
CA PRO A 38 -6.61 -17.39 17.22
C PRO A 38 -5.36 -16.88 16.49
N VAL A 39 -4.47 -16.22 17.22
CA VAL A 39 -3.18 -15.73 16.71
C VAL A 39 -2.06 -16.04 17.71
N GLU A 40 -0.88 -16.35 17.21
CA GLU A 40 0.37 -16.25 17.96
C GLU A 40 0.88 -14.82 17.78
N ARG A 41 1.18 -14.09 18.86
CA ARG A 41 1.56 -12.68 18.80
C ARG A 41 2.82 -12.39 19.58
N HIS A 42 3.74 -11.63 18.99
CA HIS A 42 4.93 -11.12 19.67
C HIS A 42 5.36 -9.77 19.03
N ALA A 43 6.30 -9.08 19.66
CA ALA A 43 6.92 -7.90 19.04
C ALA A 43 8.13 -8.34 18.21
N ALA A 44 8.15 -7.97 16.93
CA ALA A 44 9.34 -8.14 16.10
C ALA A 44 10.44 -7.16 16.53
N ILE A 45 10.06 -5.93 16.88
CA ILE A 45 10.94 -4.93 17.47
C ILE A 45 10.12 -3.94 18.31
N THR A 46 10.70 -3.40 19.38
CA THR A 46 10.09 -2.38 20.24
C THR A 46 10.92 -1.09 20.25
N GLY A 47 10.30 0.03 20.56
CA GLY A 47 10.90 1.37 20.56
C GLY A 47 10.93 2.04 19.18
N GLN A 48 10.59 1.32 18.12
CA GLN A 48 10.52 1.79 16.73
C GLN A 48 9.66 0.83 15.91
N GLY A 49 9.62 0.98 14.57
CA GLY A 49 9.01 -0.01 13.67
C GLY A 49 7.75 0.47 12.99
N TYR A 50 7.70 1.77 12.64
CA TYR A 50 6.57 2.33 11.88
C TYR A 50 6.59 1.88 10.42
N PHE A 51 5.43 1.68 9.84
CA PHE A 51 5.22 1.36 8.41
C PHE A 51 6.02 0.15 7.93
N PRO A 52 5.89 -1.03 8.58
CA PRO A 52 6.64 -2.20 8.16
C PRO A 52 6.22 -2.66 6.77
N VAL A 53 7.22 -3.04 5.94
CA VAL A 53 7.00 -3.72 4.66
C VAL A 53 7.85 -4.98 4.64
N ALA A 54 7.21 -6.13 4.46
CA ALA A 54 7.81 -7.45 4.54
C ALA A 54 7.84 -8.15 3.18
N ILE A 55 8.94 -8.82 2.89
CA ILE A 55 9.08 -9.73 1.74
C ILE A 55 9.81 -11.02 2.15
N ARG A 56 9.61 -12.08 1.36
CA ARG A 56 10.45 -13.27 1.43
C ARG A 56 11.59 -13.14 0.42
N LEU A 57 12.82 -13.36 0.90
CA LEU A 57 14.02 -13.36 0.07
C LEU A 57 14.20 -14.70 -0.68
N HIS A 58 15.03 -14.72 -1.71
CA HIS A 58 15.34 -15.93 -2.47
C HIS A 58 16.02 -17.02 -1.62
N ASP A 59 16.75 -16.64 -0.56
CA ASP A 59 17.37 -17.56 0.39
C ASP A 59 16.37 -18.10 1.45
N GLY A 60 15.11 -17.67 1.39
CA GLY A 60 14.02 -18.11 2.26
C GLY A 60 13.85 -17.26 3.53
N ARG A 61 14.78 -16.36 3.86
CA ARG A 61 14.59 -15.43 4.98
C ARG A 61 13.42 -14.48 4.70
N ILE A 62 12.84 -13.97 5.77
CA ILE A 62 11.90 -12.84 5.72
C ILE A 62 12.67 -11.57 6.06
N ALA A 63 12.58 -10.56 5.21
CA ALA A 63 13.12 -9.22 5.43
C ALA A 63 11.98 -8.24 5.67
N VAL A 64 12.16 -7.33 6.63
CA VAL A 64 11.18 -6.28 6.96
C VAL A 64 11.90 -4.95 7.03
N VAL A 65 11.59 -4.05 6.11
CA VAL A 65 12.01 -2.66 6.22
C VAL A 65 10.97 -1.86 6.99
N MET A 66 11.41 -0.92 7.80
CA MET A 66 10.55 -0.07 8.61
C MET A 66 11.19 1.27 8.89
N ARG A 67 10.39 2.23 9.32
CA ARG A 67 10.91 3.49 9.83
C ARG A 67 11.32 3.34 11.30
N GLY A 68 12.53 3.78 11.61
CA GLY A 68 13.11 3.94 12.93
C GLY A 68 13.63 5.37 13.14
N GLY A 69 14.44 5.56 14.19
CA GLY A 69 15.12 6.83 14.51
C GLY A 69 14.21 7.90 15.12
N ALA A 70 12.97 8.01 14.67
CA ALA A 70 11.97 8.95 15.19
C ALA A 70 10.60 8.28 15.30
N GLY A 71 9.61 9.01 15.86
CA GLY A 71 8.20 8.61 15.84
C GLY A 71 7.59 8.66 14.43
N HIS A 72 6.25 8.70 14.37
CA HIS A 72 5.53 8.80 13.09
C HIS A 72 6.02 9.97 12.22
N LEU A 73 6.40 11.08 12.85
CA LEU A 73 7.02 12.26 12.25
C LEU A 73 8.27 12.64 13.06
N GLY A 74 9.30 13.19 12.41
CA GLY A 74 10.50 13.70 13.06
C GLY A 74 11.73 13.65 12.14
N LEU A 75 12.57 14.68 12.20
CA LEU A 75 13.76 14.85 11.35
C LEU A 75 14.77 13.69 11.44
N ALA A 76 14.87 13.05 12.62
CA ALA A 76 15.76 11.91 12.83
C ALA A 76 15.18 10.57 12.31
N GLY A 77 14.15 10.62 11.46
CA GLY A 77 13.59 9.43 10.82
C GLY A 77 14.59 8.78 9.87
N ARG A 78 14.79 7.46 10.02
CA ARG A 78 15.64 6.64 9.17
C ARG A 78 14.95 5.36 8.78
N LEU A 79 15.56 4.59 7.90
CA LEU A 79 15.05 3.28 7.52
C LEU A 79 15.95 2.19 8.10
N ASP A 80 15.33 1.27 8.83
CA ASP A 80 15.96 0.10 9.41
C ASP A 80 15.35 -1.18 8.79
N MET A 81 16.16 -2.26 8.73
CA MET A 81 15.71 -3.57 8.27
C MET A 81 16.03 -4.64 9.31
N ILE A 82 15.10 -5.55 9.52
CA ILE A 82 15.30 -6.76 10.34
C ILE A 82 15.01 -8.00 9.52
N PHE A 83 15.58 -9.14 9.95
CA PHE A 83 15.46 -10.42 9.26
C PHE A 83 15.00 -11.51 10.19
N SER A 84 14.24 -12.47 9.64
CA SER A 84 13.90 -13.72 10.31
C SER A 84 14.29 -14.92 9.44
N SER A 85 14.90 -15.94 10.04
CA SER A 85 15.25 -17.20 9.39
C SER A 85 14.34 -18.36 9.83
N ASP A 86 13.39 -18.11 10.73
CA ASP A 86 12.55 -19.10 11.41
C ASP A 86 11.04 -18.80 11.27
N GLU A 87 10.66 -18.30 10.09
CA GLU A 87 9.27 -17.99 9.73
C GLU A 87 8.63 -16.93 10.65
N GLY A 88 9.43 -15.93 11.06
CA GLY A 88 8.96 -14.77 11.81
C GLY A 88 8.89 -14.98 13.34
N LYS A 89 9.42 -16.07 13.87
CA LYS A 89 9.43 -16.33 15.34
C LYS A 89 10.46 -15.49 16.07
N THR A 90 11.65 -15.34 15.48
CA THR A 90 12.71 -14.48 16.01
C THR A 90 13.26 -13.55 14.94
N TRP A 91 13.87 -12.45 15.38
CA TRP A 91 14.33 -11.38 14.51
C TRP A 91 15.75 -10.95 14.83
N SER A 92 16.48 -10.56 13.80
CA SER A 92 17.83 -10.00 13.92
C SER A 92 17.80 -8.62 14.60
N LYS A 93 18.99 -8.14 15.00
CA LYS A 93 19.18 -6.72 15.26
C LYS A 93 18.91 -5.92 13.97
N PRO A 94 18.45 -4.66 14.08
CA PRO A 94 18.27 -3.79 12.92
C PRO A 94 19.58 -3.51 12.19
N VAL A 95 19.51 -3.52 10.86
CA VAL A 95 20.53 -3.01 9.95
C VAL A 95 20.01 -1.70 9.39
N VAL A 96 20.83 -0.64 9.41
CA VAL A 96 20.47 0.65 8.84
C VAL A 96 20.46 0.53 7.32
N VAL A 97 19.32 0.84 6.70
CA VAL A 97 19.16 0.88 5.24
C VAL A 97 19.54 2.26 4.70
N ASN A 98 19.04 3.30 5.35
CA ASN A 98 19.36 4.69 5.03
C ASN A 98 19.15 5.59 6.26
N ASP A 99 20.08 6.52 6.48
CA ASP A 99 20.02 7.48 7.59
C ASP A 99 20.61 8.81 7.08
N SER A 100 19.76 9.68 6.55
CA SER A 100 20.15 10.98 6.04
C SER A 100 20.02 12.07 7.11
N PRO A 101 20.56 13.28 6.91
CA PRO A 101 20.38 14.40 7.85
C PRO A 101 18.93 14.89 7.99
N ILE A 102 18.00 14.40 7.17
CA ILE A 102 16.58 14.77 7.17
C ILE A 102 15.71 13.51 7.25
N ASP A 103 14.41 13.67 7.36
CA ASP A 103 13.46 12.57 7.57
C ASP A 103 13.38 11.61 6.38
N ASP A 104 13.89 10.40 6.54
CA ASP A 104 13.70 9.27 5.62
C ASP A 104 12.50 8.44 6.07
N ARG A 105 11.52 8.21 5.17
CA ARG A 105 10.24 7.61 5.57
C ARG A 105 9.48 6.92 4.44
N ASN A 106 8.38 6.26 4.81
CA ASN A 106 7.45 5.58 3.91
C ASN A 106 8.19 4.61 2.96
N PRO A 107 8.78 3.54 3.49
CA PRO A 107 9.49 2.59 2.64
C PRO A 107 8.56 1.79 1.76
N ALA A 108 9.00 1.52 0.52
CA ALA A 108 8.56 0.41 -0.30
C ALA A 108 9.69 -0.60 -0.41
N LEU A 109 9.38 -1.89 -0.50
CA LEU A 109 10.38 -2.97 -0.52
C LEU A 109 10.09 -3.97 -1.64
N GLY A 110 11.13 -4.34 -2.38
CA GLY A 110 11.07 -5.39 -3.39
C GLY A 110 12.35 -6.19 -3.48
N VAL A 111 12.28 -7.30 -4.19
CA VAL A 111 13.44 -8.10 -4.59
C VAL A 111 13.42 -8.27 -6.10
N ALA A 112 14.49 -7.87 -6.76
CA ALA A 112 14.66 -8.02 -8.19
C ALA A 112 14.90 -9.50 -8.55
N LYS A 113 14.79 -9.83 -9.83
CA LYS A 113 14.94 -11.22 -10.32
C LYS A 113 16.33 -11.80 -10.03
N ASP A 114 17.36 -10.98 -9.98
CA ASP A 114 18.74 -11.37 -9.62
C ASP A 114 18.97 -11.51 -8.11
N GLY A 115 17.98 -11.22 -7.27
CA GLY A 115 18.07 -11.24 -5.81
C GLY A 115 18.47 -9.91 -5.18
N THR A 116 18.72 -8.87 -5.95
CA THR A 116 18.98 -7.53 -5.45
C THR A 116 17.77 -7.01 -4.67
N LEU A 117 17.98 -6.60 -3.42
CA LEU A 117 16.96 -5.92 -2.63
C LEU A 117 16.86 -4.46 -3.08
N VAL A 118 15.66 -3.95 -3.16
CA VAL A 118 15.35 -2.57 -3.57
C VAL A 118 14.45 -1.93 -2.53
N VAL A 119 14.89 -0.81 -1.95
CA VAL A 119 14.07 0.01 -1.05
C VAL A 119 13.84 1.37 -1.68
N GLY A 120 12.57 1.66 -1.99
CA GLY A 120 12.12 2.99 -2.36
C GLY A 120 11.66 3.76 -1.12
N PHE A 121 11.93 5.05 -1.05
CA PHE A 121 11.53 5.85 0.11
C PHE A 121 11.36 7.32 -0.24
N TRP A 122 10.66 8.02 0.65
CA TRP A 122 10.48 9.45 0.57
C TRP A 122 11.39 10.15 1.59
N ARG A 123 12.04 11.23 1.16
CA ARG A 123 12.89 12.08 2.00
C ARG A 123 12.27 13.47 2.11
N THR A 124 12.22 14.01 3.33
CA THR A 124 11.63 15.33 3.53
C THR A 124 12.31 16.14 4.64
N ALA A 125 12.52 17.43 4.36
CA ALA A 125 12.96 18.43 5.32
C ALA A 125 11.82 19.42 5.69
N THR A 126 10.55 19.09 5.42
CA THR A 126 9.40 19.98 5.65
C THR A 126 9.02 20.08 7.12
N TYR A 127 9.96 20.52 7.93
CA TYR A 127 9.79 20.79 9.35
C TYR A 127 10.11 22.26 9.64
N ASP A 128 9.32 22.89 10.52
CA ASP A 128 9.58 24.24 10.98
C ASP A 128 10.73 24.28 12.02
N GLU A 129 11.08 25.46 12.49
CA GLU A 129 12.17 25.66 13.48
C GLU A 129 11.91 24.95 14.81
N ALA A 130 10.66 24.65 15.14
CA ALA A 130 10.27 23.87 16.31
C ALA A 130 10.28 22.36 16.06
N GLY A 131 10.69 21.91 14.87
CA GLY A 131 10.71 20.50 14.48
C GLY A 131 9.33 19.91 14.18
N LYS A 132 8.31 20.75 13.94
CA LYS A 132 6.97 20.31 13.59
C LYS A 132 6.84 20.19 12.06
N TYR A 133 6.34 19.04 11.63
CA TYR A 133 6.06 18.78 10.21
C TYR A 133 5.06 19.80 9.65
N SER A 134 5.39 20.39 8.50
CA SER A 134 4.53 21.35 7.81
C SER A 134 4.66 21.20 6.30
N PRO A 135 3.68 20.57 5.62
CA PRO A 135 3.72 20.39 4.15
C PRO A 135 3.64 21.71 3.37
N LYS A 136 3.38 22.82 4.07
CA LYS A 136 3.34 24.17 3.48
C LYS A 136 4.73 24.76 3.22
N LEU A 137 5.79 24.17 3.79
CA LEU A 137 7.16 24.59 3.55
C LEU A 137 7.65 24.04 2.21
N THR A 138 7.22 24.68 1.12
CA THR A 138 7.45 24.22 -0.26
C THR A 138 8.87 24.46 -0.75
N ASP A 139 9.64 25.29 -0.06
CA ASP A 139 11.05 25.57 -0.27
C ASP A 139 11.99 24.48 0.29
N LYS A 140 11.46 23.59 1.12
CA LYS A 140 12.23 22.50 1.75
C LYS A 140 12.29 21.26 0.85
N GLU A 141 13.34 20.47 1.01
CA GLU A 141 13.50 19.22 0.26
C GLU A 141 12.32 18.26 0.46
N ARG A 142 11.84 17.74 -0.65
CA ARG A 142 10.82 16.67 -0.76
C ARG A 142 11.15 15.86 -1.98
N SER A 143 11.62 14.63 -1.79
CA SER A 143 12.19 13.86 -2.90
C SER A 143 12.00 12.37 -2.67
N THR A 144 11.93 11.64 -3.79
CA THR A 144 11.79 10.19 -3.83
C THR A 144 13.11 9.57 -4.20
N TRP A 145 13.51 8.54 -3.46
CA TRP A 145 14.82 7.90 -3.57
C TRP A 145 14.68 6.39 -3.63
N VAL A 146 15.72 5.76 -4.15
CA VAL A 146 15.88 4.31 -4.10
C VAL A 146 17.30 3.97 -3.68
N THR A 147 17.45 2.93 -2.83
CA THR A 147 18.72 2.30 -2.50
C THR A 147 18.61 0.80 -2.72
N ARG A 148 19.73 0.14 -2.94
CA ARG A 148 19.79 -1.27 -3.31
C ARG A 148 20.86 -2.02 -2.53
N SER A 149 20.59 -3.31 -2.27
CA SER A 149 21.55 -4.23 -1.66
C SER A 149 21.71 -5.48 -2.53
N LYS A 150 22.96 -5.86 -2.82
CA LYS A 150 23.30 -7.08 -3.57
C LYS A 150 23.79 -8.23 -2.67
N ASP A 151 23.90 -7.99 -1.38
CA ASP A 151 24.43 -8.94 -0.38
C ASP A 151 23.39 -9.41 0.64
N GLY A 152 22.10 -9.37 0.24
CA GLY A 152 21.00 -9.81 1.08
C GLY A 152 20.68 -8.87 2.23
N GLY A 153 20.94 -7.58 2.07
CA GLY A 153 20.57 -6.52 3.02
C GLY A 153 21.64 -6.19 4.05
N GLN A 154 22.88 -6.66 3.88
CA GLN A 154 23.98 -6.37 4.80
C GLN A 154 24.57 -4.97 4.54
N THR A 155 24.72 -4.60 3.28
CA THR A 155 25.17 -3.27 2.86
C THR A 155 24.26 -2.68 1.79
N TRP A 156 24.20 -1.37 1.71
CA TRP A 156 23.33 -0.62 0.83
C TRP A 156 24.10 0.37 -0.03
N SER A 157 23.66 0.53 -1.27
CA SER A 157 24.24 1.52 -2.19
C SER A 157 23.94 2.94 -1.72
N GLU A 158 24.73 3.92 -2.18
CA GLU A 158 24.31 5.31 -2.11
C GLU A 158 22.92 5.46 -2.77
N PRO A 159 21.99 6.17 -2.12
CA PRO A 159 20.66 6.37 -2.67
C PRO A 159 20.68 7.14 -3.98
N THR A 160 19.84 6.71 -4.93
CA THR A 160 19.64 7.39 -6.21
C THR A 160 18.25 8.05 -6.22
N ARG A 161 18.17 9.30 -6.64
CA ARG A 161 16.91 10.02 -6.74
C ARG A 161 16.08 9.48 -7.92
N ILE A 162 14.80 9.24 -7.68
CA ILE A 162 13.83 8.91 -8.72
C ILE A 162 13.27 10.22 -9.28
N ASP A 163 13.18 10.32 -10.60
CA ASP A 163 12.50 11.44 -11.25
C ASP A 163 10.98 11.28 -11.10
N VAL A 164 10.41 12.11 -10.25
CA VAL A 164 8.97 12.26 -10.02
C VAL A 164 8.58 13.73 -10.17
N SER A 165 9.25 14.43 -11.11
CA SER A 165 9.08 15.88 -11.32
C SER A 165 7.66 16.29 -11.73
N ASP A 166 6.86 15.34 -12.20
CA ASP A 166 5.44 15.51 -12.56
C ASP A 166 4.46 15.35 -11.38
N ILE A 167 4.97 14.99 -10.19
CA ILE A 167 4.17 14.90 -8.96
C ILE A 167 4.88 15.58 -7.79
N GLU A 168 4.11 16.22 -6.91
CA GLU A 168 4.59 16.75 -5.63
C GLU A 168 4.42 15.70 -4.51
N LEU A 169 5.35 15.71 -3.55
CA LEU A 169 5.33 14.81 -2.40
C LEU A 169 5.26 13.33 -2.80
N GLY A 170 6.01 12.95 -3.86
CA GLY A 170 6.04 11.58 -4.36
C GLY A 170 6.49 10.60 -3.29
N SER A 171 5.57 9.83 -2.73
CA SER A 171 5.82 8.87 -1.65
C SER A 171 5.60 7.44 -2.14
N PRO A 172 6.60 6.57 -2.13
CA PRO A 172 6.41 5.15 -2.39
C PRO A 172 5.66 4.48 -1.24
N PHE A 173 5.09 3.30 -1.51
CA PHE A 173 4.37 2.54 -0.50
C PHE A 173 4.36 1.04 -0.81
N GLY A 174 4.45 0.23 0.25
CA GLY A 174 4.16 -1.20 0.23
C GLY A 174 5.17 -2.05 -0.54
N ARG A 175 4.75 -3.25 -0.91
CA ARG A 175 5.61 -4.16 -1.68
C ARG A 175 5.69 -3.77 -3.14
N MET A 176 6.89 -3.90 -3.70
CA MET A 176 7.10 -3.88 -5.14
C MET A 176 6.75 -5.26 -5.72
N VAL A 177 6.17 -5.27 -6.90
CA VAL A 177 5.86 -6.51 -7.64
C VAL A 177 6.95 -6.74 -8.68
N THR A 178 7.60 -7.91 -8.64
CA THR A 178 8.54 -8.32 -9.69
C THR A 178 7.82 -9.21 -10.69
N LEU A 179 7.83 -8.79 -11.95
CA LEU A 179 7.17 -9.47 -13.06
C LEU A 179 8.02 -10.64 -13.58
N PRO A 180 7.44 -11.60 -14.33
CA PRO A 180 8.19 -12.73 -14.89
C PRO A 180 9.32 -12.33 -15.84
N ASP A 181 9.19 -11.20 -16.55
CA ASP A 181 10.22 -10.62 -17.40
C ASP A 181 11.38 -9.96 -16.63
N GLY A 182 11.27 -9.85 -15.30
CA GLY A 182 12.23 -9.23 -14.41
C GLY A 182 11.95 -7.75 -14.13
N ALA A 183 11.00 -7.13 -14.83
CA ALA A 183 10.63 -5.75 -14.51
C ALA A 183 9.99 -5.67 -13.11
N MET A 184 10.23 -4.55 -12.44
CA MET A 184 9.67 -4.27 -11.11
C MET A 184 8.63 -3.15 -11.21
N LEU A 185 7.56 -3.29 -10.45
CA LEU A 185 6.53 -2.25 -10.29
C LEU A 185 6.54 -1.73 -8.85
N MET A 186 6.47 -0.41 -8.69
CA MET A 186 6.39 0.27 -7.41
C MET A 186 5.24 1.28 -7.45
N ALA A 187 4.38 1.26 -6.44
CA ALA A 187 3.37 2.30 -6.27
C ALA A 187 4.01 3.55 -5.67
N ILE A 188 3.77 4.70 -6.28
CA ILE A 188 4.14 6.03 -5.77
C ILE A 188 2.90 6.90 -5.83
N TYR A 189 2.56 7.57 -4.73
CA TYR A 189 1.46 8.51 -4.69
C TYR A 189 1.94 9.93 -4.42
N GLY A 190 1.18 10.91 -4.85
CA GLY A 190 1.48 12.31 -4.64
C GLY A 190 0.44 13.22 -5.29
N TYR A 191 0.69 14.52 -5.26
CA TYR A 191 -0.17 15.52 -5.88
C TYR A 191 0.35 15.82 -7.29
N GLN A 192 -0.54 16.04 -8.24
CA GLN A 192 -0.11 16.52 -9.56
C GLN A 192 0.58 17.88 -9.45
N VAL A 193 1.73 18.03 -10.11
CA VAL A 193 2.38 19.33 -10.29
C VAL A 193 1.49 20.21 -11.14
N ARG A 194 1.30 21.44 -10.70
CA ARG A 194 0.45 22.41 -11.36
C ARG A 194 1.29 23.40 -12.17
N PRO A 195 0.79 23.81 -13.35
CA PRO A 195 1.31 25.00 -14.00
C PRO A 195 1.23 26.21 -13.07
N ALA A 196 2.25 27.05 -13.08
CA ALA A 196 2.30 28.24 -12.26
C ALA A 196 1.06 29.14 -12.49
N GLY A 197 0.31 29.41 -11.44
CA GLY A 197 -0.89 30.27 -11.49
C GLY A 197 -2.22 29.56 -11.64
N GLU A 198 -2.26 28.24 -11.89
CA GLU A 198 -3.51 27.49 -11.89
C GLU A 198 -3.98 27.15 -10.46
N LYS A 199 -5.20 27.57 -10.14
CA LYS A 199 -5.93 27.13 -8.95
C LYS A 199 -6.90 26.01 -9.35
N LEU A 200 -6.47 24.76 -9.25
CA LEU A 200 -7.39 23.64 -9.37
C LEU A 200 -8.20 23.47 -8.08
N PRO A 201 -9.46 23.03 -8.14
CA PRO A 201 -10.25 22.76 -6.96
C PRO A 201 -9.64 21.60 -6.15
N GLY A 202 -9.04 21.93 -5.02
CA GLY A 202 -8.47 20.98 -4.06
C GLY A 202 -7.19 20.28 -4.53
N ASP A 203 -6.25 20.10 -3.59
CA ASP A 203 -5.08 19.25 -3.80
C ASP A 203 -5.55 17.81 -3.84
N ARG A 204 -5.32 17.12 -4.95
CA ARG A 204 -5.74 15.73 -5.14
C ARG A 204 -4.54 14.81 -5.12
N ASN A 205 -4.58 13.82 -4.24
CA ASN A 205 -3.68 12.69 -4.32
C ASN A 205 -4.04 11.81 -5.51
N HIS A 206 -3.01 11.36 -6.19
CA HIS A 206 -3.08 10.38 -7.25
C HIS A 206 -2.16 9.21 -6.93
N SER A 207 -2.55 8.00 -7.30
CA SER A 207 -1.73 6.81 -7.20
C SER A 207 -1.20 6.43 -8.56
N TYR A 208 0.13 6.32 -8.66
CA TYR A 208 0.84 5.99 -9.88
C TYR A 208 1.60 4.68 -9.72
N VAL A 209 1.79 3.98 -10.83
CA VAL A 209 2.69 2.84 -10.92
C VAL A 209 3.93 3.26 -11.68
N TYR A 210 5.08 3.05 -11.08
CA TYR A 210 6.40 3.23 -11.68
C TYR A 210 6.99 1.87 -12.01
N ARG A 211 7.68 1.78 -13.16
CA ARG A 211 8.32 0.55 -13.64
C ARG A 211 9.82 0.74 -13.75
N SER A 212 10.56 -0.27 -13.32
CA SER A 212 11.99 -0.45 -13.56
C SER A 212 12.22 -1.70 -14.39
N THR A 213 13.21 -1.66 -15.30
CA THR A 213 13.65 -2.80 -16.13
C THR A 213 15.14 -3.10 -15.94
N ASP A 214 15.75 -2.56 -14.91
CA ASP A 214 17.19 -2.61 -14.61
C ASP A 214 17.46 -2.89 -13.13
N ASP A 215 16.69 -3.83 -12.54
CA ASP A 215 16.79 -4.26 -11.14
C ASP A 215 16.68 -3.11 -10.14
N GLY A 216 15.74 -2.19 -10.41
CA GLY A 216 15.43 -1.07 -9.54
C GLY A 216 16.41 0.08 -9.58
N GLN A 217 17.29 0.18 -10.59
CA GLN A 217 18.23 1.31 -10.72
C GLN A 217 17.53 2.58 -11.18
N THR A 218 16.72 2.46 -12.24
CA THR A 218 15.97 3.58 -12.78
C THR A 218 14.47 3.26 -12.82
N TRP A 219 13.66 4.28 -12.67
CA TRP A 219 12.21 4.17 -12.58
C TRP A 219 11.53 5.17 -13.48
N LYS A 220 10.52 4.72 -14.21
CA LYS A 220 9.68 5.59 -15.06
C LYS A 220 8.21 5.35 -14.72
N ARG A 221 7.43 6.42 -14.72
CA ARG A 221 5.98 6.28 -14.57
C ARG A 221 5.42 5.45 -15.72
N LEU A 222 4.66 4.41 -15.36
CA LEU A 222 3.99 3.51 -16.30
C LEU A 222 2.53 3.94 -16.49
N SER A 223 1.80 4.16 -15.39
CA SER A 223 0.37 4.41 -15.42
C SER A 223 -0.11 5.15 -14.17
N GLU A 224 -1.37 5.56 -14.19
CA GLU A 224 -2.11 6.07 -13.05
C GLU A 224 -3.28 5.14 -12.75
N ILE A 225 -3.61 4.94 -11.46
CA ILE A 225 -4.73 4.12 -11.02
C ILE A 225 -5.91 5.03 -10.62
N GLY A 226 -7.06 4.80 -11.25
CA GLY A 226 -8.28 5.58 -11.00
C GLY A 226 -8.32 6.89 -11.78
N ASP A 227 -9.29 7.75 -11.46
CA ASP A 227 -9.59 8.99 -12.17
C ASP A 227 -9.36 10.25 -11.28
N GLY A 228 -8.65 10.12 -10.18
CA GLY A 228 -8.34 11.18 -9.23
C GLY A 228 -9.49 11.64 -8.33
N LYS A 229 -10.73 11.18 -8.54
CA LYS A 229 -11.88 11.64 -7.74
C LYS A 229 -11.80 11.20 -6.27
N GLN A 230 -11.31 9.99 -6.01
CA GLN A 230 -11.17 9.40 -4.67
C GLN A 230 -9.93 9.89 -3.93
N GLN A 231 -9.03 10.61 -4.62
CA GLN A 231 -7.73 11.05 -4.08
C GLN A 231 -6.95 9.89 -3.48
N LEU A 232 -6.67 8.89 -4.33
CA LEU A 232 -6.01 7.65 -3.96
C LEU A 232 -4.55 7.90 -3.60
N ASN A 233 -4.07 7.19 -2.57
CA ASN A 233 -2.70 7.30 -2.09
C ASN A 233 -2.12 5.90 -1.75
N GLU A 234 -1.63 5.64 -0.58
CA GLU A 234 -0.98 4.40 -0.14
C GLU A 234 -1.59 3.15 -0.79
N THR A 235 -0.87 2.60 -1.79
CA THR A 235 -1.36 1.55 -2.68
C THR A 235 -0.55 0.28 -2.51
N ALA A 236 -1.18 -0.78 -2.04
CA ALA A 236 -0.61 -2.13 -2.09
C ALA A 236 -0.86 -2.75 -3.46
N LEU A 237 0.17 -3.36 -4.03
CA LEU A 237 0.11 -4.12 -5.28
C LEU A 237 0.38 -5.60 -5.00
N GLU A 238 -0.40 -6.50 -5.61
CA GLU A 238 -0.14 -7.94 -5.53
C GLU A 238 -0.42 -8.60 -6.89
N ARG A 239 0.50 -9.48 -7.31
CA ARG A 239 0.35 -10.24 -8.55
C ARG A 239 -0.33 -11.57 -8.26
N MET A 240 -1.49 -11.78 -8.87
CA MET A 240 -2.26 -13.01 -8.77
C MET A 240 -1.62 -14.16 -9.58
N PRO A 241 -1.92 -15.44 -9.25
CA PRO A 241 -1.40 -16.59 -9.99
C PRO A 241 -1.76 -16.60 -11.49
N ASP A 242 -2.89 -15.99 -11.86
CA ASP A 242 -3.34 -15.84 -13.25
C ASP A 242 -2.62 -14.72 -14.02
N GLY A 243 -1.73 -13.99 -13.34
CA GLY A 243 -0.92 -12.91 -13.90
C GLY A 243 -1.50 -11.51 -13.77
N ARG A 244 -2.79 -11.36 -13.40
CA ARG A 244 -3.37 -10.05 -13.09
C ARG A 244 -2.67 -9.43 -11.88
N ILE A 245 -2.75 -8.12 -11.78
CA ILE A 245 -2.29 -7.35 -10.62
C ILE A 245 -3.51 -6.73 -9.96
N ILE A 246 -3.66 -6.93 -8.67
CA ILE A 246 -4.66 -6.24 -7.84
C ILE A 246 -3.98 -5.06 -7.15
N ALA A 247 -4.63 -3.90 -7.18
CA ALA A 247 -4.26 -2.72 -6.40
C ALA A 247 -5.31 -2.46 -5.31
N ALA A 248 -4.85 -2.34 -4.08
CA ALA A 248 -5.67 -1.92 -2.93
C ALA A 248 -5.18 -0.56 -2.43
N MET A 249 -5.98 0.48 -2.64
CA MET A 249 -5.60 1.87 -2.50
C MET A 249 -6.36 2.54 -1.36
N ARG A 250 -5.66 3.28 -0.52
CA ARG A 250 -6.29 4.17 0.45
C ARG A 250 -6.82 5.41 -0.26
N SER A 251 -8.07 5.82 0.04
CA SER A 251 -8.61 7.12 -0.33
C SER A 251 -8.29 8.20 0.72
N ARG A 252 -8.48 9.47 0.37
CA ARG A 252 -8.37 10.58 1.34
C ARG A 252 -9.38 10.45 2.50
N ALA A 253 -10.57 9.91 2.25
CA ALA A 253 -11.57 9.65 3.28
C ALA A 253 -11.17 8.52 4.23
N GLY A 254 -10.15 7.75 3.86
CA GLY A 254 -9.65 6.62 4.66
C GLY A 254 -10.41 5.34 4.42
N GLU A 255 -10.82 5.10 3.19
CA GLU A 255 -11.41 3.84 2.69
C GLU A 255 -10.35 3.08 1.89
N VAL A 256 -10.54 1.79 1.69
CA VAL A 256 -9.81 1.00 0.69
C VAL A 256 -10.66 0.85 -0.56
N TRP A 257 -10.07 1.17 -1.69
CA TRP A 257 -10.60 1.00 -3.04
C TRP A 257 -9.76 -0.03 -3.79
N LEU A 258 -10.40 -0.81 -4.65
CA LEU A 258 -9.77 -1.86 -5.46
C LEU A 258 -9.76 -1.48 -6.93
N SER A 259 -8.74 -1.92 -7.65
CA SER A 259 -8.65 -1.93 -9.11
C SER A 259 -7.80 -3.09 -9.57
N GLU A 260 -7.93 -3.52 -10.81
CA GLU A 260 -7.20 -4.64 -11.40
C GLU A 260 -6.56 -4.23 -12.72
N SER A 261 -5.40 -4.82 -13.00
CA SER A 261 -4.70 -4.73 -14.28
C SER A 261 -4.47 -6.11 -14.86
N ALA A 262 -4.80 -6.30 -16.14
CA ALA A 262 -4.54 -7.52 -16.90
C ALA A 262 -3.30 -7.41 -17.82
N ASP A 263 -2.64 -6.25 -17.85
CA ASP A 263 -1.56 -5.91 -18.78
C ASP A 263 -0.29 -5.42 -18.07
N SER A 264 0.03 -6.07 -16.94
CA SER A 264 1.23 -5.79 -16.14
C SER A 264 1.31 -4.35 -15.61
N GLY A 265 0.16 -3.79 -15.22
CA GLY A 265 0.07 -2.47 -14.62
C GLY A 265 -0.02 -1.30 -15.62
N SER A 266 -0.18 -1.57 -16.92
CA SER A 266 -0.26 -0.52 -17.93
C SER A 266 -1.63 0.17 -17.96
N THR A 267 -2.71 -0.58 -17.75
CA THR A 267 -4.07 -0.06 -17.62
C THR A 267 -4.80 -0.70 -16.44
N TRP A 268 -5.81 0.00 -15.92
CA TRP A 268 -6.52 -0.38 -14.70
C TRP A 268 -8.04 -0.34 -14.88
N SER A 269 -8.73 -1.26 -14.26
CA SER A 269 -10.19 -1.27 -14.20
C SER A 269 -10.74 -0.07 -13.41
N ALA A 270 -12.03 0.21 -13.56
CA ALA A 270 -12.71 1.19 -12.70
C ALA A 270 -12.56 0.82 -11.23
N THR A 271 -12.29 1.82 -10.40
CA THR A 271 -12.09 1.63 -8.97
C THR A 271 -13.39 1.30 -8.24
N LYS A 272 -13.34 0.38 -7.28
CA LYS A 272 -14.48 -0.05 -6.46
C LYS A 272 -14.15 0.08 -4.99
N GLN A 273 -15.00 0.75 -4.21
CA GLN A 273 -14.87 0.82 -2.75
C GLN A 273 -15.09 -0.55 -2.11
N LEU A 274 -14.23 -0.91 -1.16
CA LEU A 274 -14.35 -2.15 -0.39
C LEU A 274 -14.63 -1.89 1.09
N THR A 275 -13.95 -0.94 1.72
CA THR A 275 -14.07 -0.73 3.17
C THR A 275 -14.82 0.54 3.51
N PRO A 276 -15.39 0.65 4.73
CA PRO A 276 -15.87 1.92 5.25
C PRO A 276 -14.71 2.89 5.56
N VAL A 277 -15.07 4.13 5.87
CA VAL A 277 -14.14 5.19 6.26
C VAL A 277 -13.32 4.82 7.51
N ASN A 278 -12.06 5.24 7.55
CA ASN A 278 -11.09 4.96 8.63
C ASN A 278 -10.68 3.48 8.77
N VAL A 279 -10.80 2.69 7.70
CA VAL A 279 -10.29 1.32 7.61
C VAL A 279 -9.24 1.27 6.50
N HIS A 280 -7.99 1.51 6.85
CA HIS A 280 -6.86 1.70 5.93
C HIS A 280 -5.51 1.77 6.67
N PRO A 281 -4.33 1.73 5.96
CA PRO A 281 -4.17 1.23 4.59
C PRO A 281 -4.29 -0.28 4.53
N ALA A 282 -4.30 -0.82 3.31
CA ALA A 282 -4.33 -2.25 3.05
C ALA A 282 -2.96 -2.81 2.70
N ASP A 283 -2.84 -4.13 2.87
CA ASP A 283 -1.84 -4.99 2.26
C ASP A 283 -2.52 -6.23 1.65
N LEU A 284 -1.90 -6.82 0.63
CA LEU A 284 -2.39 -7.99 -0.08
C LEU A 284 -1.35 -9.11 -0.01
N CYS A 285 -1.78 -10.36 0.11
CA CYS A 285 -0.89 -11.51 0.13
C CYS A 285 -1.57 -12.72 -0.53
N VAL A 286 -1.01 -13.23 -1.62
CA VAL A 286 -1.47 -14.47 -2.24
C VAL A 286 -1.15 -15.65 -1.33
N LEU A 287 -2.15 -16.47 -1.05
CA LEU A 287 -2.05 -17.67 -0.24
C LEU A 287 -1.60 -18.87 -1.10
N PRO A 288 -1.06 -19.96 -0.49
CA PRO A 288 -0.60 -21.14 -1.24
C PRO A 288 -1.69 -21.83 -2.08
N ASP A 289 -2.96 -21.66 -1.71
CA ASP A 289 -4.11 -22.21 -2.44
C ASP A 289 -4.63 -21.27 -3.54
N GLY A 290 -3.93 -20.18 -3.81
CA GLY A 290 -4.27 -19.19 -4.85
C GLY A 290 -5.30 -18.14 -4.42
N ARG A 291 -5.91 -18.28 -3.24
CA ARG A 291 -6.72 -17.20 -2.64
C ARG A 291 -5.84 -15.99 -2.28
N VAL A 292 -6.46 -14.86 -2.02
CA VAL A 292 -5.74 -13.67 -1.58
C VAL A 292 -6.24 -13.20 -0.23
N LEU A 293 -5.31 -12.99 0.70
CA LEU A 293 -5.57 -12.33 1.98
C LEU A 293 -5.40 -10.82 1.78
N MET A 294 -6.36 -10.04 2.24
CA MET A 294 -6.20 -8.61 2.49
C MET A 294 -6.12 -8.38 4.00
N THR A 295 -5.15 -7.62 4.44
CA THR A 295 -5.10 -7.08 5.80
C THR A 295 -5.19 -5.57 5.77
N VAL A 296 -5.89 -4.97 6.74
CA VAL A 296 -6.16 -3.52 6.78
C VAL A 296 -6.02 -2.98 8.19
N GLY A 297 -5.57 -1.74 8.32
CA GLY A 297 -5.61 -1.02 9.58
C GLY A 297 -7.06 -0.66 9.94
N ASN A 298 -7.50 -0.99 11.16
CA ASN A 298 -8.79 -0.56 11.71
C ASN A 298 -8.60 0.61 12.67
N ARG A 299 -9.16 1.76 12.33
CA ARG A 299 -9.05 3.00 13.11
C ARG A 299 -10.38 3.51 13.66
N VAL A 300 -11.44 2.70 13.54
CA VAL A 300 -12.77 3.04 14.07
C VAL A 300 -12.96 2.54 15.48
N GLY A 301 -12.55 1.31 15.77
CA GLY A 301 -12.62 0.65 17.07
C GLY A 301 -13.40 -0.67 17.00
N PRO A 302 -12.94 -1.68 17.70
CA PRO A 302 -11.64 -1.76 18.37
C PRO A 302 -10.47 -1.56 17.40
N THR A 303 -9.52 -0.65 17.74
CA THR A 303 -8.43 -0.28 16.84
C THR A 303 -7.37 -1.37 16.73
N GLY A 304 -6.78 -1.53 15.55
CA GLY A 304 -5.75 -2.53 15.29
C GLY A 304 -5.66 -2.96 13.83
N VAL A 305 -5.78 -4.25 13.58
CA VAL A 305 -5.65 -4.87 12.24
C VAL A 305 -6.79 -5.85 12.01
N LEU A 306 -7.45 -5.72 10.88
CA LEU A 306 -8.42 -6.70 10.38
C LEU A 306 -7.84 -7.48 9.20
N GLY A 307 -8.36 -8.69 8.98
CA GLY A 307 -8.10 -9.50 7.81
C GLY A 307 -9.40 -9.89 7.10
N MET A 308 -9.32 -10.20 5.82
CA MET A 308 -10.36 -10.85 5.05
C MET A 308 -9.73 -11.70 3.93
N VAL A 309 -10.31 -12.86 3.68
CA VAL A 309 -9.83 -13.75 2.61
C VAL A 309 -10.74 -13.62 1.40
N GLY A 310 -10.18 -13.13 0.31
CA GLY A 310 -10.80 -13.12 -1.01
C GLY A 310 -10.65 -14.47 -1.71
N ASP A 311 -11.37 -14.65 -2.81
CA ASP A 311 -11.23 -15.85 -3.64
C ASP A 311 -9.98 -15.80 -4.55
N THR A 312 -9.83 -16.81 -5.40
CA THR A 312 -8.72 -16.89 -6.38
C THR A 312 -8.80 -15.84 -7.49
N HIS A 313 -9.93 -15.10 -7.56
CA HIS A 313 -10.13 -13.97 -8.47
C HIS A 313 -9.94 -12.61 -7.80
N GLY A 314 -9.62 -12.59 -6.48
CA GLY A 314 -9.45 -11.35 -5.74
C GLY A 314 -10.77 -10.67 -5.35
N GLN A 315 -11.87 -11.42 -5.30
CA GLN A 315 -13.16 -10.88 -4.85
C GLN A 315 -13.27 -11.00 -3.33
N PHE A 316 -13.43 -9.86 -2.67
CA PHE A 316 -13.52 -9.76 -1.21
C PHE A 316 -14.97 -9.50 -0.77
N ASP A 317 -15.31 -10.06 0.39
CA ASP A 317 -16.58 -9.81 1.09
C ASP A 317 -16.25 -9.13 2.43
N TRP A 318 -16.58 -7.84 2.55
CA TRP A 318 -16.32 -7.06 3.76
C TRP A 318 -16.99 -7.67 5.01
N GLU A 319 -18.13 -8.33 4.86
CA GLU A 319 -18.85 -8.94 5.99
C GLU A 319 -18.15 -10.19 6.57
N LYS A 320 -17.21 -10.77 5.82
CA LYS A 320 -16.39 -11.91 6.27
C LYS A 320 -15.05 -11.50 6.89
N ARG A 321 -14.88 -10.24 7.27
CA ARG A 321 -13.70 -9.74 7.96
C ARG A 321 -13.53 -10.35 9.35
N PHE A 322 -12.30 -10.46 9.81
CA PHE A 322 -11.94 -10.94 11.14
C PHE A 322 -10.85 -10.06 11.76
N ALA A 323 -10.79 -10.05 13.10
CA ALA A 323 -9.79 -9.26 13.82
C ALA A 323 -8.53 -10.09 14.09
N LEU A 324 -7.37 -9.55 13.71
CA LEU A 324 -6.04 -10.04 14.05
C LEU A 324 -5.47 -9.32 15.28
N VAL A 325 -5.69 -8.00 15.35
CA VAL A 325 -5.33 -7.14 16.47
C VAL A 325 -6.50 -6.20 16.74
N ASN A 326 -6.94 -6.11 17.99
CA ASN A 326 -8.11 -5.33 18.38
C ASN A 326 -7.92 -4.56 19.71
N ASP A 327 -6.67 -4.39 20.13
CA ASP A 327 -6.31 -3.82 21.43
C ASP A 327 -5.31 -2.65 21.33
N ALA A 328 -5.14 -2.06 20.15
CA ALA A 328 -4.33 -0.86 20.01
C ALA A 328 -4.97 0.33 20.77
N LEU A 329 -4.14 1.09 21.48
CA LEU A 329 -4.59 2.23 22.30
C LEU A 329 -4.46 3.55 21.52
N GLY A 330 -5.07 3.63 20.36
CA GLY A 330 -5.10 4.83 19.54
C GLY A 330 -5.18 4.53 18.03
N ARG A 331 -5.40 5.58 17.27
CA ARG A 331 -5.58 5.49 15.81
C ARG A 331 -4.27 5.45 15.04
N ASP A 332 -3.13 5.72 15.69
CA ASP A 332 -1.81 5.62 15.09
C ASP A 332 -1.31 4.16 15.18
N CYS A 333 -1.89 3.32 14.34
CA CYS A 333 -1.66 1.89 14.27
C CYS A 333 -2.05 1.34 12.89
N GLY A 334 -1.78 0.05 12.66
CA GLY A 334 -2.12 -0.68 11.45
C GLY A 334 -0.92 -0.78 10.51
N TYR A 335 -1.07 -0.39 9.26
CA TYR A 335 -0.06 -0.56 8.21
C TYR A 335 0.43 -2.01 8.15
N PRO A 336 -0.48 -2.96 7.94
CA PRO A 336 -0.11 -4.35 7.90
C PRO A 336 0.78 -4.69 6.71
N SER A 337 1.60 -5.73 6.86
CA SER A 337 2.31 -6.36 5.75
C SER A 337 2.40 -7.86 5.99
N SER A 338 1.85 -8.66 5.10
CA SER A 338 1.57 -10.08 5.30
C SER A 338 2.39 -10.97 4.37
N ILE A 339 2.83 -12.12 4.86
CA ILE A 339 3.59 -13.13 4.13
C ILE A 339 3.00 -14.51 4.40
N ALA A 340 2.73 -15.28 3.36
CA ALA A 340 2.40 -16.69 3.47
C ALA A 340 3.64 -17.48 3.95
N LEU A 341 3.45 -18.29 5.00
CA LEU A 341 4.48 -19.13 5.57
C LEU A 341 4.50 -20.51 4.90
N LYS A 342 5.62 -21.23 5.05
CA LYS A 342 5.82 -22.54 4.42
C LYS A 342 4.83 -23.60 4.89
N ASP A 343 4.30 -23.45 6.11
CA ASP A 343 3.31 -24.37 6.70
C ASP A 343 1.84 -23.99 6.37
N GLY A 344 1.63 -23.01 5.50
CA GLY A 344 0.30 -22.54 5.09
C GLY A 344 -0.32 -21.49 6.01
N ARG A 345 0.30 -21.19 7.15
CA ARG A 345 -0.09 -20.03 7.98
C ARG A 345 0.34 -18.72 7.33
N VAL A 346 -0.04 -17.61 7.93
CA VAL A 346 0.36 -16.27 7.52
C VAL A 346 1.00 -15.54 8.69
N LEU A 347 2.10 -14.86 8.41
CA LEU A 347 2.69 -13.84 9.26
C LEU A 347 2.20 -12.48 8.79
N THR A 348 1.63 -11.68 9.68
CA THR A 348 1.30 -10.27 9.43
C THR A 348 2.08 -9.39 10.40
N LEU A 349 2.94 -8.53 9.85
CA LEU A 349 3.59 -7.44 10.57
C LEU A 349 2.64 -6.23 10.61
N TYR A 350 2.70 -5.45 11.68
CA TYR A 350 1.94 -4.21 11.83
C TYR A 350 2.68 -3.29 12.79
N TYR A 351 2.34 -2.01 12.84
CA TYR A 351 2.81 -1.17 13.93
C TYR A 351 1.67 -0.68 14.81
N ALA A 352 2.00 -0.41 16.08
CA ALA A 352 1.17 0.34 16.99
C ALA A 352 2.05 1.14 17.97
N THR A 353 1.54 2.28 18.43
CA THR A 353 2.26 3.10 19.41
C THR A 353 2.09 2.56 20.82
N ARG A 354 0.98 1.92 21.11
CA ARG A 354 0.66 1.22 22.37
C ARG A 354 -0.43 0.18 22.14
N VAL A 355 -0.42 -0.88 22.94
CA VAL A 355 -1.47 -1.90 22.96
C VAL A 355 -1.88 -2.21 24.40
N LYS A 356 -3.14 -2.61 24.60
CA LYS A 356 -3.71 -2.81 25.95
C LYS A 356 -3.10 -4.02 26.65
N ASN A 357 -2.96 -5.12 25.93
CA ASN A 357 -2.58 -6.39 26.50
C ASN A 357 -1.06 -6.54 26.71
N GLU A 358 -0.26 -5.65 26.13
CA GLU A 358 1.19 -5.61 26.24
C GLU A 358 1.67 -4.18 26.56
N PRO A 359 1.41 -3.70 27.78
CA PRO A 359 1.65 -2.27 28.12
C PRO A 359 3.14 -1.89 28.10
N ALA A 360 4.05 -2.86 28.18
CA ALA A 360 5.50 -2.64 28.02
C ALA A 360 5.90 -2.32 26.58
N TRP A 361 5.08 -2.70 25.59
CA TRP A 361 5.33 -2.37 24.20
C TRP A 361 4.94 -0.92 23.96
N LYS A 362 5.95 -0.08 23.79
CA LYS A 362 5.80 1.28 23.29
C LYS A 362 5.58 1.24 21.77
N ALA A 363 6.00 2.25 21.02
CA ALA A 363 6.02 2.13 19.57
C ALA A 363 6.74 0.82 19.16
N HIS A 364 6.09 -0.02 18.36
CA HIS A 364 6.62 -1.34 18.02
C HIS A 364 6.13 -1.80 16.64
N CYS A 365 6.94 -2.65 16.02
CA CYS A 365 6.46 -3.54 14.96
C CYS A 365 6.02 -4.85 15.63
N GLY A 366 4.73 -5.12 15.63
CA GLY A 366 4.17 -6.37 16.09
C GLY A 366 4.13 -7.42 14.97
N ALA A 367 4.17 -8.69 15.35
CA ALA A 367 4.03 -9.84 14.48
C ALA A 367 2.89 -10.71 14.98
N VAL A 368 1.95 -11.09 14.12
CA VAL A 368 0.92 -12.07 14.38
C VAL A 368 1.02 -13.20 13.36
N ILE A 369 0.98 -14.44 13.84
CA ILE A 369 0.98 -15.65 13.02
C ILE A 369 -0.36 -16.35 13.22
N PHE A 370 -1.05 -16.70 12.15
CA PHE A 370 -2.39 -17.27 12.18
C PHE A 370 -2.66 -18.19 11.00
N THR A 371 -3.66 -19.05 11.15
CA THR A 371 -4.21 -19.83 10.03
C THR A 371 -5.33 -19.04 9.37
N PRO A 372 -5.23 -18.72 8.07
CA PRO A 372 -6.31 -18.04 7.36
C PRO A 372 -7.60 -18.84 7.45
N PRO A 373 -8.76 -18.21 7.71
CA PRO A 373 -10.02 -18.93 7.71
C PRO A 373 -10.29 -19.69 6.42
N ALA A 374 -10.90 -20.89 6.55
CA ALA A 374 -11.52 -21.53 5.41
C ALA A 374 -12.65 -20.64 4.85
N ARG A 375 -13.03 -20.88 3.60
CA ARG A 375 -14.07 -20.07 2.93
C ARG A 375 -15.44 -20.28 3.56
#